data_b746ddf9255628d4e36f2af03320ab2b
#
_entry.id   b746ddf9255628d4e36f2af03320ab2b
#
_cell.length_a   1.000
_cell.length_b   1.000
_cell.length_c   1.000
_cell.angle_alpha   90.00
_cell.angle_beta   90.00
_cell.angle_gamma   90.00
#
_symmetry.space_group_name_H-M   'P 1'
#
loop_
_entity.id
_entity.type
_entity.pdbx_description
1 polymer ?
#
loop_
_entity_poly.entity_id
_entity_poly.type
_entity_poly.pdbx_seq_one_letter_code
_entity_poly.pdbx_strand_id
1 'polypeptide(L)'
;MSNKAKPKLGQNFLIDDRARHAIADALGDLSTRTVVEIGPGHGAITEILSTRARKLILIELDRALAAELRFRFRETQNVEIIEADVLEVDLSPLGEDLDVIGNLPYYITSDILLKLFAASRTGLIHRAVLMMQREVADRVSAAPGIKDYGLLSATAQMHARVDHLFTLSPEAFNPPPDVFSTVIRLEFAPRFTELGVSPAPFDAFLRHIYAQKRKTLRNNLRAAGHTPAAIEAAWPNALPPEIRAEALTLEDTATLYRNLHPTG
;
A
#
# COMPACT_ATOMS: atom_id res chain seq x y z
N MET A 1 15.89 -14.30 33.05
CA MET A 1 15.47 -13.43 31.94
C MET A 1 15.56 -14.28 30.67
N SER A 2 14.44 -14.73 30.14
CA SER A 2 14.39 -15.62 28.96
C SER A 2 14.68 -14.80 27.70
N ASN A 3 15.80 -15.03 27.09
CA ASN A 3 16.18 -14.47 25.79
C ASN A 3 15.35 -15.19 24.71
N LYS A 4 14.09 -14.76 24.50
CA LYS A 4 13.28 -15.26 23.38
C LYS A 4 13.94 -14.74 22.09
N ALA A 5 14.51 -15.66 21.30
CA ALA A 5 15.04 -15.35 19.98
C ALA A 5 13.96 -14.62 19.16
N LYS A 6 14.30 -13.44 18.60
CA LYS A 6 13.39 -12.74 17.66
C LYS A 6 13.10 -13.72 16.51
N PRO A 7 11.84 -13.82 16.06
CA PRO A 7 11.47 -14.65 14.91
C PRO A 7 12.36 -14.34 13.71
N LYS A 8 12.77 -15.34 12.95
CA LYS A 8 13.69 -15.19 11.80
C LYS A 8 13.21 -14.19 10.74
N LEU A 9 11.89 -13.88 10.68
CA LEU A 9 11.25 -12.98 9.73
C LEU A 9 10.71 -11.68 10.39
N GLY A 10 11.08 -11.38 11.65
CA GLY A 10 10.60 -10.17 12.34
C GLY A 10 9.09 -10.13 12.55
N GLN A 11 8.45 -11.29 12.69
CA GLN A 11 6.99 -11.41 12.81
C GLN A 11 6.50 -10.95 14.19
N ASN A 12 5.50 -10.06 14.19
CA ASN A 12 4.76 -9.62 15.36
C ASN A 12 3.30 -10.05 15.18
N PHE A 13 2.86 -11.05 15.95
CA PHE A 13 1.51 -11.61 15.81
C PHE A 13 0.51 -10.79 16.60
N LEU A 14 -0.57 -10.38 15.96
CA LEU A 14 -1.67 -9.64 16.57
C LEU A 14 -2.41 -10.52 17.58
N ILE A 15 -2.48 -10.07 18.84
CA ILE A 15 -3.15 -10.78 19.94
C ILE A 15 -4.34 -10.01 20.50
N ASP A 16 -4.50 -8.73 20.18
CA ASP A 16 -5.65 -7.92 20.60
C ASP A 16 -6.91 -8.32 19.83
N ASP A 17 -7.87 -8.91 20.53
CA ASP A 17 -9.09 -9.44 19.93
C ASP A 17 -10.01 -8.35 19.36
N ARG A 18 -10.08 -7.17 20.00
CA ARG A 18 -10.87 -6.04 19.50
C ARG A 18 -10.27 -5.52 18.20
N ALA A 19 -8.94 -5.43 18.14
CA ALA A 19 -8.24 -5.00 16.93
C ALA A 19 -8.44 -5.98 15.75
N ARG A 20 -8.42 -7.32 16.01
CA ARG A 20 -8.69 -8.33 14.97
C ARG A 20 -10.06 -8.12 14.32
N HIS A 21 -11.11 -7.93 15.16
CA HIS A 21 -12.45 -7.68 14.67
C HIS A 21 -12.55 -6.34 13.92
N ALA A 22 -11.99 -5.26 14.48
CA ALA A 22 -12.02 -3.94 13.82
C ALA A 22 -11.31 -3.94 12.46
N ILE A 23 -10.20 -4.69 12.31
CA ILE A 23 -9.49 -4.85 11.04
C ILE A 23 -10.35 -5.62 10.03
N ALA A 24 -10.96 -6.73 10.44
CA ALA A 24 -11.85 -7.52 9.58
C ALA A 24 -13.11 -6.70 9.18
N ASP A 25 -13.70 -5.96 10.12
CA ASP A 25 -14.89 -5.12 9.89
C ASP A 25 -14.61 -3.99 8.91
N ALA A 26 -13.38 -3.50 8.83
CA ALA A 26 -12.98 -2.42 7.91
C ALA A 26 -13.09 -2.81 6.42
N LEU A 27 -13.16 -4.11 6.09
CA LEU A 27 -13.46 -4.60 4.75
C LEU A 27 -14.97 -4.55 4.41
N GLY A 28 -15.86 -4.42 5.39
CA GLY A 28 -17.31 -4.41 5.19
C GLY A 28 -17.91 -5.77 4.87
N ASP A 29 -18.94 -5.82 4.01
CA ASP A 29 -19.60 -7.07 3.63
C ASP A 29 -18.72 -7.89 2.67
N LEU A 30 -18.43 -9.13 3.08
CA LEU A 30 -17.57 -10.07 2.37
C LEU A 30 -18.33 -11.28 1.80
N SER A 31 -19.63 -11.33 1.96
CA SER A 31 -20.47 -12.49 1.59
C SER A 31 -20.38 -12.87 0.10
N THR A 32 -20.07 -11.92 -0.76
CA THR A 32 -19.88 -12.12 -2.21
C THR A 32 -18.42 -11.95 -2.65
N ARG A 33 -17.50 -11.67 -1.74
CA ARG A 33 -16.14 -11.21 -2.04
C ARG A 33 -15.11 -12.35 -2.01
N THR A 34 -14.09 -12.21 -2.83
CA THR A 34 -12.84 -12.96 -2.71
C THR A 34 -11.84 -12.08 -1.96
N VAL A 35 -11.39 -12.58 -0.80
CA VAL A 35 -10.43 -11.89 0.06
C VAL A 35 -9.07 -12.57 -0.04
N VAL A 36 -8.02 -11.78 -0.20
CA VAL A 36 -6.61 -12.22 -0.15
C VAL A 36 -6.00 -11.71 1.15
N GLU A 37 -5.62 -12.60 2.06
CA GLU A 37 -4.90 -12.26 3.28
C GLU A 37 -3.40 -12.48 3.07
N ILE A 38 -2.62 -11.40 3.24
CA ILE A 38 -1.16 -11.40 3.12
C ILE A 38 -0.54 -11.59 4.50
N GLY A 39 0.25 -12.65 4.68
CA GLY A 39 0.92 -12.97 5.93
C GLY A 39 -0.04 -13.27 7.07
N PRO A 40 -0.93 -14.27 6.94
CA PRO A 40 -1.93 -14.62 7.98
C PRO A 40 -1.30 -15.04 9.31
N GLY A 41 -0.02 -15.45 9.31
CA GLY A 41 0.67 -15.91 10.50
C GLY A 41 -0.05 -17.11 11.14
N HIS A 42 -0.40 -16.98 12.42
CA HIS A 42 -1.20 -18.00 13.12
C HIS A 42 -2.71 -17.93 12.82
N GLY A 43 -3.15 -17.14 11.84
CA GLY A 43 -4.55 -17.07 11.43
C GLY A 43 -5.46 -16.24 12.35
N ALA A 44 -4.91 -15.23 13.01
CA ALA A 44 -5.65 -14.39 13.96
C ALA A 44 -6.83 -13.63 13.33
N ILE A 45 -6.65 -13.10 12.11
CA ILE A 45 -7.71 -12.44 11.35
C ILE A 45 -8.42 -13.47 10.46
N THR A 46 -7.70 -14.48 9.99
CA THR A 46 -8.21 -15.58 9.15
C THR A 46 -9.46 -16.24 9.75
N GLU A 47 -9.48 -16.49 11.06
CA GLU A 47 -10.63 -17.10 11.75
C GLU A 47 -11.92 -16.31 11.52
N ILE A 48 -11.83 -14.99 11.62
CA ILE A 48 -12.97 -14.09 11.43
C ILE A 48 -13.38 -14.06 9.96
N LEU A 49 -12.40 -13.96 9.05
CA LEU A 49 -12.65 -13.85 7.61
C LEU A 49 -13.20 -15.15 7.02
N SER A 50 -12.77 -16.31 7.52
CA SER A 50 -13.20 -17.62 7.02
C SER A 50 -14.71 -17.86 7.17
N THR A 51 -15.36 -17.21 8.15
CA THR A 51 -16.80 -17.27 8.38
C THR A 51 -17.59 -16.22 7.60
N ARG A 52 -16.92 -15.22 7.01
CA ARG A 52 -17.57 -14.07 6.37
C ARG A 52 -17.35 -14.01 4.86
N ALA A 53 -16.17 -14.39 4.37
CA ALA A 53 -15.81 -14.26 2.96
C ALA A 53 -16.40 -15.41 2.13
N ARG A 54 -16.86 -15.08 0.90
CA ARG A 54 -17.24 -16.09 -0.08
C ARG A 54 -16.05 -17.02 -0.42
N LYS A 55 -14.87 -16.43 -0.62
CA LYS A 55 -13.59 -17.13 -0.81
C LYS A 55 -12.49 -16.38 -0.05
N LEU A 56 -11.64 -17.10 0.65
CA LEU A 56 -10.50 -16.57 1.39
C LEU A 56 -9.22 -17.25 0.92
N ILE A 57 -8.27 -16.48 0.42
CA ILE A 57 -6.99 -16.95 -0.07
C ILE A 57 -5.91 -16.41 0.85
N LEU A 58 -5.12 -17.30 1.44
CA LEU A 58 -4.04 -16.99 2.36
C LEU A 58 -2.71 -17.12 1.63
N ILE A 59 -1.89 -16.05 1.62
CA ILE A 59 -0.53 -16.09 1.07
C ILE A 59 0.45 -16.02 2.23
N GLU A 60 1.14 -17.13 2.52
CA GLU A 60 2.07 -17.26 3.63
C GLU A 60 3.44 -17.76 3.14
N LEU A 61 4.49 -17.02 3.50
CA LEU A 61 5.86 -17.34 3.14
C LEU A 61 6.47 -18.42 4.05
N ASP A 62 6.11 -18.41 5.34
CA ASP A 62 6.63 -19.35 6.31
C ASP A 62 5.96 -20.72 6.13
N ARG A 63 6.76 -21.71 5.75
CA ARG A 63 6.32 -23.08 5.51
C ARG A 63 5.65 -23.74 6.73
N ALA A 64 6.15 -23.46 7.94
CA ALA A 64 5.59 -24.04 9.16
C ALA A 64 4.21 -23.45 9.46
N LEU A 65 4.06 -22.12 9.31
CA LEU A 65 2.77 -21.45 9.46
C LEU A 65 1.78 -21.86 8.37
N ALA A 66 2.23 -21.98 7.12
CA ALA A 66 1.37 -22.47 6.04
C ALA A 66 0.86 -23.91 6.30
N ALA A 67 1.70 -24.79 6.87
CA ALA A 67 1.30 -26.13 7.25
C ALA A 67 0.29 -26.12 8.44
N GLU A 68 0.51 -25.26 9.43
CA GLU A 68 -0.43 -25.05 10.55
C GLU A 68 -1.80 -24.58 10.04
N LEU A 69 -1.82 -23.61 9.14
CA LEU A 69 -3.05 -23.09 8.52
C LEU A 69 -3.78 -24.16 7.71
N ARG A 70 -3.07 -24.96 6.89
CA ARG A 70 -3.66 -26.07 6.14
C ARG A 70 -4.31 -27.10 7.08
N PHE A 71 -3.66 -27.42 8.20
CA PHE A 71 -4.23 -28.34 9.18
C PHE A 71 -5.46 -27.74 9.86
N ARG A 72 -5.40 -26.47 10.27
CA ARG A 72 -6.48 -25.79 10.99
C ARG A 72 -7.73 -25.60 10.13
N PHE A 73 -7.56 -25.22 8.88
CA PHE A 73 -8.66 -24.92 7.95
C PHE A 73 -8.98 -26.06 6.97
N ARG A 74 -8.50 -27.30 7.21
CA ARG A 74 -8.65 -28.44 6.30
C ARG A 74 -10.10 -28.79 5.96
N GLU A 75 -11.05 -28.45 6.83
CA GLU A 75 -12.49 -28.71 6.63
C GLU A 75 -13.26 -27.45 6.17
N THR A 76 -12.56 -26.31 6.03
CA THR A 76 -13.15 -25.03 5.65
C THR A 76 -13.05 -24.85 4.14
N GLN A 77 -14.16 -25.11 3.41
CA GLN A 77 -14.18 -25.24 1.96
C GLN A 77 -13.83 -23.95 1.20
N ASN A 78 -14.07 -22.78 1.80
CA ASN A 78 -13.82 -21.48 1.19
C ASN A 78 -12.41 -20.93 1.46
N VAL A 79 -11.52 -21.67 2.15
CA VAL A 79 -10.15 -21.24 2.46
C VAL A 79 -9.14 -21.99 1.58
N GLU A 80 -8.30 -21.23 0.90
CA GLU A 80 -7.19 -21.73 0.10
C GLU A 80 -5.87 -21.17 0.64
N ILE A 81 -4.82 -22.00 0.77
CA ILE A 81 -3.51 -21.58 1.28
C ILE A 81 -2.45 -21.71 0.19
N ILE A 82 -1.81 -20.59 -0.15
CA ILE A 82 -0.68 -20.47 -1.07
C ILE A 82 0.58 -20.25 -0.25
N GLU A 83 1.50 -21.23 -0.27
CA GLU A 83 2.83 -21.12 0.34
C GLU A 83 3.77 -20.46 -0.66
N ALA A 84 3.93 -19.14 -0.56
CA ALA A 84 4.75 -18.37 -1.49
C ALA A 84 5.11 -16.98 -0.92
N ASP A 85 6.11 -16.34 -1.53
CA ASP A 85 6.35 -14.90 -1.36
C ASP A 85 5.27 -14.12 -2.10
N VAL A 86 4.55 -13.26 -1.38
CA VAL A 86 3.50 -12.42 -1.97
C VAL A 86 4.02 -11.54 -3.10
N LEU A 87 5.29 -11.16 -3.08
CA LEU A 87 5.91 -10.36 -4.15
C LEU A 87 6.04 -11.15 -5.47
N GLU A 88 6.11 -12.48 -5.41
CA GLU A 88 6.24 -13.37 -6.57
C GLU A 88 4.88 -13.92 -7.05
N VAL A 89 3.83 -13.90 -6.21
CA VAL A 89 2.51 -14.42 -6.60
C VAL A 89 1.86 -13.52 -7.64
N ASP A 90 1.43 -14.09 -8.77
CA ASP A 90 0.50 -13.43 -9.67
C ASP A 90 -0.90 -13.42 -9.03
N LEU A 91 -1.46 -12.21 -8.83
CA LEU A 91 -2.78 -12.06 -8.24
C LEU A 91 -3.93 -12.27 -9.26
N SER A 92 -3.64 -12.19 -10.56
CA SER A 92 -4.65 -12.24 -11.62
C SER A 92 -5.46 -13.55 -11.64
N PRO A 93 -4.87 -14.74 -11.40
CA PRO A 93 -5.64 -15.99 -11.37
C PRO A 93 -6.50 -16.16 -10.11
N LEU A 94 -6.30 -15.34 -9.09
CA LEU A 94 -6.98 -15.49 -7.80
C LEU A 94 -8.45 -15.04 -7.84
N GLY A 95 -8.80 -14.17 -8.80
CA GLY A 95 -10.16 -13.70 -9.02
C GLY A 95 -10.17 -12.29 -9.61
N GLU A 96 -11.36 -11.74 -9.72
CA GLU A 96 -11.60 -10.35 -10.11
C GLU A 96 -12.06 -9.55 -8.88
N ASP A 97 -11.80 -8.24 -8.88
CA ASP A 97 -12.31 -7.31 -7.87
C ASP A 97 -11.99 -7.77 -6.43
N LEU A 98 -10.70 -8.10 -6.20
CA LEU A 98 -10.21 -8.65 -4.95
C LEU A 98 -10.25 -7.63 -3.80
N ASP A 99 -10.62 -8.06 -2.60
CA ASP A 99 -10.31 -7.37 -1.36
C ASP A 99 -9.02 -7.94 -0.76
N VAL A 100 -8.12 -7.07 -0.31
CA VAL A 100 -6.82 -7.47 0.26
C VAL A 100 -6.77 -7.07 1.73
N ILE A 101 -6.22 -7.94 2.57
CA ILE A 101 -6.00 -7.63 3.99
C ILE A 101 -4.64 -8.17 4.43
N GLY A 102 -4.02 -7.54 5.41
CA GLY A 102 -2.79 -8.09 5.98
C GLY A 102 -2.16 -7.24 7.06
N ASN A 103 -1.47 -7.93 7.97
CA ASN A 103 -0.49 -7.34 8.86
C ASN A 103 0.88 -7.45 8.17
N LEU A 104 1.28 -6.38 7.47
CA LEU A 104 2.41 -6.43 6.56
C LEU A 104 3.75 -6.53 7.30
N PRO A 105 4.68 -7.40 6.84
CA PRO A 105 6.05 -7.40 7.33
C PRO A 105 6.71 -6.04 7.06
N TYR A 106 7.30 -5.44 8.09
CA TYR A 106 7.80 -4.05 8.03
C TYR A 106 8.87 -3.82 6.97
N TYR A 107 9.70 -4.84 6.70
CA TYR A 107 10.84 -4.74 5.78
C TYR A 107 10.47 -4.75 4.29
N ILE A 108 9.23 -5.20 3.93
CA ILE A 108 8.75 -5.27 2.54
C ILE A 108 7.41 -4.52 2.33
N THR A 109 6.96 -3.75 3.32
CA THR A 109 5.69 -3.02 3.23
C THR A 109 5.61 -2.15 1.98
N SER A 110 6.67 -1.42 1.63
CA SER A 110 6.69 -0.56 0.44
C SER A 110 6.57 -1.36 -0.85
N ASP A 111 7.23 -2.52 -0.95
CA ASP A 111 7.19 -3.37 -2.14
C ASP A 111 5.79 -3.99 -2.32
N ILE A 112 5.16 -4.42 -1.23
CA ILE A 112 3.77 -4.90 -1.25
C ILE A 112 2.82 -3.80 -1.72
N LEU A 113 2.93 -2.58 -1.19
CA LEU A 113 2.12 -1.44 -1.62
C LEU A 113 2.29 -1.17 -3.12
N LEU A 114 3.52 -1.13 -3.62
CA LEU A 114 3.80 -0.92 -5.06
C LEU A 114 3.19 -2.04 -5.92
N LYS A 115 3.23 -3.28 -5.47
CA LYS A 115 2.57 -4.41 -6.15
C LYS A 115 1.05 -4.22 -6.21
N LEU A 116 0.41 -3.84 -5.10
CA LEU A 116 -1.03 -3.59 -5.06
C LEU A 116 -1.42 -2.40 -5.94
N PHE A 117 -0.63 -1.31 -5.95
CA PHE A 117 -0.84 -0.18 -6.85
C PHE A 117 -0.73 -0.59 -8.33
N ALA A 118 0.25 -1.43 -8.69
CA ALA A 118 0.35 -1.94 -10.04
C ALA A 118 -0.87 -2.78 -10.44
N ALA A 119 -1.32 -3.68 -9.57
CA ALA A 119 -2.49 -4.52 -9.80
C ALA A 119 -3.81 -3.73 -9.89
N SER A 120 -3.93 -2.61 -9.15
CA SER A 120 -5.13 -1.77 -9.18
C SER A 120 -5.40 -1.10 -10.54
N ARG A 121 -4.38 -0.95 -11.39
CA ARG A 121 -4.53 -0.33 -12.73
C ARG A 121 -5.44 -1.12 -13.66
N THR A 122 -5.57 -2.41 -13.44
CA THR A 122 -6.42 -3.29 -14.25
C THR A 122 -7.79 -3.53 -13.62
N GLY A 123 -8.08 -2.88 -12.49
CA GLY A 123 -9.31 -3.12 -11.73
C GLY A 123 -9.30 -4.44 -10.94
N LEU A 124 -8.14 -5.11 -10.86
CA LEU A 124 -8.01 -6.40 -10.17
C LEU A 124 -8.29 -6.31 -8.67
N ILE A 125 -7.93 -5.19 -8.05
CA ILE A 125 -8.10 -4.96 -6.61
C ILE A 125 -9.07 -3.81 -6.39
N HIS A 126 -10.09 -4.07 -5.58
CA HIS A 126 -11.10 -3.08 -5.18
C HIS A 126 -10.68 -2.31 -3.93
N ARG A 127 -10.29 -3.03 -2.90
CA ARG A 127 -9.98 -2.47 -1.57
C ARG A 127 -8.82 -3.20 -0.92
N ALA A 128 -8.07 -2.49 -0.07
CA ALA A 128 -7.14 -3.13 0.86
C ALA A 128 -7.25 -2.53 2.27
N VAL A 129 -7.20 -3.39 3.29
CA VAL A 129 -7.06 -3.01 4.70
C VAL A 129 -5.73 -3.54 5.19
N LEU A 130 -4.79 -2.64 5.43
CA LEU A 130 -3.39 -3.00 5.69
C LEU A 130 -2.92 -2.40 7.00
N MET A 131 -2.27 -3.23 7.80
CA MET A 131 -1.58 -2.80 9.01
C MET A 131 -0.07 -2.75 8.75
N MET A 132 0.56 -1.66 9.17
CA MET A 132 1.99 -1.40 8.97
C MET A 132 2.55 -0.49 10.06
N GLN A 133 3.85 -0.25 10.07
CA GLN A 133 4.45 0.74 10.97
C GLN A 133 3.79 2.11 10.79
N ARG A 134 3.52 2.81 11.90
CA ARG A 134 2.86 4.12 11.90
C ARG A 134 3.55 5.11 10.96
N GLU A 135 4.88 5.18 10.99
CA GLU A 135 5.63 6.10 10.11
C GLU A 135 5.34 5.85 8.61
N VAL A 136 5.21 4.59 8.21
CA VAL A 136 4.89 4.24 6.81
C VAL A 136 3.44 4.61 6.49
N ALA A 137 2.51 4.33 7.38
CA ALA A 137 1.10 4.71 7.22
C ALA A 137 0.93 6.24 7.14
N ASP A 138 1.61 6.99 8.01
CA ASP A 138 1.61 8.45 8.01
C ASP A 138 2.14 8.99 6.66
N ARG A 139 3.19 8.37 6.10
CA ARG A 139 3.71 8.73 4.78
C ARG A 139 2.75 8.38 3.64
N VAL A 140 2.03 7.25 3.71
CA VAL A 140 1.05 6.85 2.68
C VAL A 140 -0.12 7.84 2.65
N SER A 141 -0.59 8.29 3.82
CA SER A 141 -1.77 9.14 3.99
C SER A 141 -1.48 10.64 4.06
N ALA A 142 -0.19 11.05 4.02
CA ALA A 142 0.20 12.45 4.13
C ALA A 142 -0.41 13.33 3.04
N ALA A 143 -0.87 14.54 3.39
CA ALA A 143 -1.35 15.54 2.46
C ALA A 143 -0.19 16.39 1.87
N PRO A 144 -0.36 16.97 0.67
CA PRO A 144 0.62 17.91 0.11
C PRO A 144 0.99 19.04 1.09
N GLY A 145 2.28 19.39 1.15
CA GLY A 145 2.80 20.40 2.06
C GLY A 145 3.13 19.91 3.46
N ILE A 146 2.72 18.72 3.85
CA ILE A 146 3.11 18.08 5.10
C ILE A 146 4.51 17.46 4.95
N LYS A 147 5.33 17.47 6.02
CA LYS A 147 6.71 16.95 6.03
C LYS A 147 6.84 15.51 5.52
N ASP A 148 5.84 14.69 5.78
CA ASP A 148 5.85 13.26 5.45
C ASP A 148 5.34 12.96 4.03
N TYR A 149 4.79 13.97 3.34
CA TYR A 149 4.39 13.84 1.94
C TYR A 149 5.61 13.61 1.04
N GLY A 150 5.45 12.70 0.09
CA GLY A 150 6.53 12.35 -0.84
C GLY A 150 6.06 11.37 -1.92
N LEU A 151 7.02 10.68 -2.54
CA LEU A 151 6.73 9.72 -3.62
C LEU A 151 5.67 8.69 -3.22
N LEU A 152 5.78 8.11 -2.01
CA LEU A 152 4.84 7.10 -1.54
C LEU A 152 3.42 7.67 -1.39
N SER A 153 3.30 8.89 -0.85
CA SER A 153 2.01 9.59 -0.70
C SER A 153 1.38 9.88 -2.06
N ALA A 154 2.16 10.49 -2.97
CA ALA A 154 1.70 10.83 -4.32
C ALA A 154 1.29 9.57 -5.11
N THR A 155 2.10 8.49 -5.02
CA THR A 155 1.77 7.22 -5.67
C THR A 155 0.50 6.61 -5.07
N ALA A 156 0.37 6.55 -3.74
CA ALA A 156 -0.82 6.00 -3.09
C ALA A 156 -2.09 6.76 -3.50
N GLN A 157 -2.06 8.09 -3.44
CA GLN A 157 -3.20 8.94 -3.79
C GLN A 157 -3.52 8.95 -5.30
N MET A 158 -2.54 8.60 -6.14
CA MET A 158 -2.77 8.37 -7.56
C MET A 158 -3.59 7.10 -7.83
N HIS A 159 -3.46 6.11 -6.95
CA HIS A 159 -4.08 4.80 -7.12
C HIS A 159 -5.32 4.58 -6.26
N ALA A 160 -5.41 5.25 -5.09
CA ALA A 160 -6.46 4.98 -4.12
C ALA A 160 -6.82 6.22 -3.29
N ARG A 161 -8.04 6.23 -2.78
CA ARG A 161 -8.36 7.03 -1.60
C ARG A 161 -7.80 6.32 -0.37
N VAL A 162 -7.08 7.06 0.47
CA VAL A 162 -6.41 6.55 1.67
C VAL A 162 -7.15 7.02 2.90
N ASP A 163 -7.65 6.09 3.70
CA ASP A 163 -8.27 6.36 4.99
C ASP A 163 -7.37 5.83 6.12
N HIS A 164 -6.96 6.69 7.04
CA HIS A 164 -6.28 6.30 8.28
C HIS A 164 -7.36 5.86 9.28
N LEU A 165 -7.37 4.58 9.67
CA LEU A 165 -8.45 4.04 10.51
C LEU A 165 -8.15 4.19 12.00
N PHE A 166 -7.10 3.50 12.48
CA PHE A 166 -6.68 3.55 13.88
C PHE A 166 -5.24 3.08 14.04
N THR A 167 -4.67 3.40 15.20
CA THR A 167 -3.31 3.03 15.59
C THR A 167 -3.34 2.07 16.78
N LEU A 168 -2.47 1.07 16.76
CA LEU A 168 -2.29 0.07 17.80
C LEU A 168 -0.93 0.26 18.48
N SER A 169 -0.92 0.08 19.79
CA SER A 169 0.31 0.08 20.56
C SER A 169 1.04 -1.28 20.47
N PRO A 170 2.33 -1.32 20.82
CA PRO A 170 3.11 -2.57 20.79
C PRO A 170 2.49 -3.74 21.57
N GLU A 171 1.77 -3.45 22.64
CA GLU A 171 1.14 -4.43 23.52
C GLU A 171 0.03 -5.25 22.81
N ALA A 172 -0.48 -4.77 21.68
CA ALA A 172 -1.42 -5.50 20.85
C ALA A 172 -0.81 -6.73 20.15
N PHE A 173 0.52 -6.92 20.28
CA PHE A 173 1.27 -7.95 19.55
C PHE A 173 2.12 -8.84 20.47
N ASN A 174 2.44 -10.05 19.98
CA ASN A 174 3.37 -10.96 20.62
C ASN A 174 4.32 -11.60 19.58
N PRO A 175 5.66 -11.37 19.65
CA PRO A 175 6.31 -10.39 20.51
C PRO A 175 5.90 -8.96 20.18
N PRO A 176 5.96 -8.00 21.12
CA PRO A 176 5.66 -6.61 20.84
C PRO A 176 6.72 -6.01 19.92
N PRO A 177 6.33 -5.23 18.87
CA PRO A 177 7.27 -4.46 18.06
C PRO A 177 7.82 -3.26 18.85
N ASP A 178 8.90 -2.67 18.34
CA ASP A 178 9.52 -1.47 18.95
C ASP A 178 8.73 -0.16 18.64
N VAL A 179 7.74 -0.23 17.73
CA VAL A 179 7.00 0.93 17.21
C VAL A 179 5.49 0.67 17.15
N PHE A 180 4.71 1.73 17.13
CA PHE A 180 3.27 1.66 16.90
C PHE A 180 2.97 1.15 15.49
N SER A 181 1.86 0.45 15.34
CA SER A 181 1.31 0.00 14.06
C SER A 181 0.02 0.75 13.75
N THR A 182 -0.20 1.07 12.49
CA THR A 182 -1.41 1.77 12.03
C THR A 182 -2.11 0.95 10.97
N VAL A 183 -3.42 0.92 11.07
CA VAL A 183 -4.30 0.32 10.06
C VAL A 183 -4.81 1.41 9.14
N ILE A 184 -4.58 1.22 7.84
CA ILE A 184 -5.12 2.07 6.78
C ILE A 184 -6.06 1.28 5.90
N ARG A 185 -7.00 1.98 5.24
CA ARG A 185 -7.81 1.43 4.17
C ARG A 185 -7.50 2.16 2.87
N LEU A 186 -7.33 1.40 1.82
CA LEU A 186 -7.14 1.86 0.45
C LEU A 186 -8.37 1.45 -0.36
N GLU A 187 -9.14 2.43 -0.86
CA GLU A 187 -10.20 2.22 -1.85
C GLU A 187 -9.61 2.53 -3.21
N PHE A 188 -9.37 1.49 -4.02
CA PHE A 188 -8.68 1.67 -5.29
C PHE A 188 -9.56 2.31 -6.35
N ALA A 189 -9.15 3.48 -6.82
CA ALA A 189 -9.76 4.26 -7.88
C ALA A 189 -8.66 5.04 -8.62
N PRO A 190 -7.88 4.39 -9.51
CA PRO A 190 -6.74 5.03 -10.18
C PRO A 190 -7.17 6.26 -10.99
N ARG A 191 -6.50 7.41 -10.78
CA ARG A 191 -6.87 8.72 -11.30
C ARG A 191 -6.20 9.09 -12.62
N PHE A 192 -5.53 8.15 -13.30
CA PHE A 192 -4.77 8.41 -14.52
C PHE A 192 -5.63 9.03 -15.63
N THR A 193 -6.80 8.47 -15.88
CA THR A 193 -7.76 8.99 -16.89
C THR A 193 -8.30 10.35 -16.48
N GLU A 194 -8.69 10.52 -15.22
CA GLU A 194 -9.19 11.79 -14.67
C GLU A 194 -8.16 12.91 -14.85
N LEU A 195 -6.89 12.63 -14.57
CA LEU A 195 -5.82 13.61 -14.65
C LEU A 195 -5.21 13.75 -16.06
N GLY A 196 -5.67 12.96 -17.04
CA GLY A 196 -5.21 13.00 -18.42
C GLY A 196 -3.73 12.63 -18.58
N VAL A 197 -3.28 11.59 -17.85
CA VAL A 197 -1.89 11.12 -17.88
C VAL A 197 -1.81 9.60 -18.11
N SER A 198 -0.73 9.15 -18.75
CA SER A 198 -0.48 7.73 -18.96
C SER A 198 0.22 7.11 -17.75
N PRO A 199 -0.19 5.90 -17.27
CA PRO A 199 0.29 5.32 -16.01
C PRO A 199 1.82 5.23 -15.91
N ALA A 200 2.47 4.44 -16.77
CA ALA A 200 3.90 4.17 -16.64
C ALA A 200 4.80 5.42 -16.83
N PRO A 201 4.56 6.30 -17.81
CA PRO A 201 5.30 7.55 -17.93
C PRO A 201 5.09 8.50 -16.75
N PHE A 202 3.87 8.59 -16.22
CA PHE A 202 3.59 9.46 -15.08
C PHE A 202 4.23 8.95 -13.79
N ASP A 203 4.24 7.65 -13.55
CA ASP A 203 4.96 7.07 -12.41
C ASP A 203 6.47 7.27 -12.50
N ALA A 204 7.04 7.24 -13.71
CA ALA A 204 8.45 7.59 -13.90
C ALA A 204 8.69 9.06 -13.59
N PHE A 205 7.80 9.95 -14.01
CA PHE A 205 7.86 11.37 -13.70
C PHE A 205 7.79 11.63 -12.19
N LEU A 206 6.87 10.98 -11.48
CA LEU A 206 6.80 11.06 -10.00
C LEU A 206 8.15 10.70 -9.39
N ARG A 207 8.75 9.56 -9.79
CA ARG A 207 10.07 9.16 -9.27
C ARG A 207 11.14 10.22 -9.51
N HIS A 208 11.13 10.89 -10.65
CA HIS A 208 12.08 11.95 -10.99
C HIS A 208 11.91 13.18 -10.11
N ILE A 209 10.68 13.70 -9.96
CA ILE A 209 10.45 14.93 -9.20
C ILE A 209 10.68 14.77 -7.70
N TYR A 210 10.52 13.54 -7.17
CA TYR A 210 10.79 13.20 -5.76
C TYR A 210 12.19 12.63 -5.50
N ALA A 211 13.07 12.53 -6.53
CA ALA A 211 14.37 11.87 -6.38
C ALA A 211 15.28 12.54 -5.34
N GLN A 212 15.21 13.87 -5.22
CA GLN A 212 16.03 14.64 -4.29
C GLN A 212 15.18 15.52 -3.38
N LYS A 213 14.75 14.99 -2.24
CA LYS A 213 13.82 15.64 -1.30
C LYS A 213 14.21 17.07 -0.87
N ARG A 214 15.50 17.40 -0.78
CA ARG A 214 16.00 18.73 -0.36
C ARG A 214 16.14 19.74 -1.49
N LYS A 215 15.90 19.36 -2.74
CA LYS A 215 16.03 20.22 -3.91
C LYS A 215 14.68 20.80 -4.34
N THR A 216 14.73 21.95 -5.02
CA THR A 216 13.56 22.52 -5.66
C THR A 216 13.07 21.62 -6.80
N LEU A 217 11.80 21.73 -7.15
CA LEU A 217 11.20 21.00 -8.27
C LEU A 217 11.98 21.26 -9.59
N ARG A 218 12.37 22.50 -9.86
CA ARG A 218 13.20 22.87 -11.02
C ARG A 218 14.52 22.09 -11.06
N ASN A 219 15.17 21.91 -9.93
CA ASN A 219 16.42 21.18 -9.85
C ASN A 219 16.23 19.67 -10.07
N ASN A 220 15.15 19.10 -9.58
CA ASN A 220 14.79 17.69 -9.85
C ASN A 220 14.49 17.48 -11.35
N LEU A 221 13.76 18.39 -11.98
CA LEU A 221 13.45 18.32 -13.41
C LEU A 221 14.73 18.44 -14.28
N ARG A 222 15.65 19.34 -13.92
CA ARG A 222 16.95 19.42 -14.61
C ARG A 222 17.75 18.13 -14.46
N ALA A 223 17.79 17.55 -13.27
CA ALA A 223 18.45 16.26 -13.02
C ALA A 223 17.81 15.11 -13.81
N ALA A 224 16.51 15.20 -14.12
CA ALA A 224 15.79 14.27 -14.98
C ALA A 224 16.00 14.51 -16.49
N GLY A 225 16.82 15.52 -16.87
CA GLY A 225 17.19 15.79 -18.27
C GLY A 225 16.37 16.87 -18.98
N HIS A 226 15.43 17.53 -18.28
CA HIS A 226 14.70 18.65 -18.89
C HIS A 226 15.56 19.91 -18.98
N THR A 227 15.54 20.59 -20.16
CA THR A 227 16.27 21.85 -20.36
C THR A 227 15.63 22.99 -19.58
N PRO A 228 16.40 24.02 -19.16
CA PRO A 228 15.84 25.19 -18.49
C PRO A 228 14.71 25.87 -19.29
N ALA A 229 14.85 25.94 -20.62
CA ALA A 229 13.85 26.54 -21.51
C ALA A 229 12.54 25.72 -21.53
N ALA A 230 12.63 24.38 -21.57
CA ALA A 230 11.46 23.51 -21.52
C ALA A 230 10.74 23.61 -20.16
N ILE A 231 11.50 23.67 -19.06
CA ILE A 231 10.94 23.85 -17.71
C ILE A 231 10.21 25.19 -17.61
N GLU A 232 10.79 26.28 -18.11
CA GLU A 232 10.19 27.61 -18.06
C GLU A 232 8.90 27.68 -18.88
N ALA A 233 8.92 27.13 -20.10
CA ALA A 233 7.76 27.10 -20.98
C ALA A 233 6.60 26.25 -20.42
N ALA A 234 6.91 25.17 -19.68
CA ALA A 234 5.94 24.28 -19.09
C ALA A 234 5.46 24.72 -17.69
N TRP A 235 6.12 25.72 -17.06
CA TRP A 235 5.86 26.05 -15.66
C TRP A 235 4.49 26.68 -15.46
N PRO A 236 3.62 26.09 -14.62
CA PRO A 236 2.32 26.67 -14.32
C PRO A 236 2.47 28.02 -13.60
N ASN A 237 1.74 29.06 -14.04
CA ASN A 237 1.81 30.41 -13.47
C ASN A 237 1.47 30.45 -11.96
N ALA A 238 0.68 29.50 -11.46
CA ALA A 238 0.28 29.42 -10.07
C ALA A 238 1.38 28.88 -9.15
N LEU A 239 2.45 28.25 -9.71
CA LEU A 239 3.49 27.61 -8.90
C LEU A 239 4.64 28.55 -8.58
N PRO A 240 5.01 28.72 -7.29
CA PRO A 240 6.19 29.49 -6.93
C PRO A 240 7.47 28.91 -7.55
N PRO A 241 8.46 29.76 -7.94
CA PRO A 241 9.70 29.29 -8.59
C PRO A 241 10.53 28.32 -7.73
N GLU A 242 10.49 28.49 -6.42
CA GLU A 242 11.28 27.72 -5.44
C GLU A 242 10.51 26.55 -4.83
N ILE A 243 9.33 26.21 -5.36
CA ILE A 243 8.50 25.13 -4.85
C ILE A 243 9.26 23.79 -4.89
N ARG A 244 9.00 22.93 -3.90
CA ARG A 244 9.45 21.54 -3.89
C ARG A 244 8.32 20.62 -4.28
N ALA A 245 8.66 19.41 -4.73
CA ALA A 245 7.67 18.41 -5.14
C ALA A 245 6.68 18.06 -4.02
N GLU A 246 7.14 18.08 -2.76
CA GLU A 246 6.32 17.76 -1.59
C GLU A 246 5.17 18.76 -1.34
N ALA A 247 5.19 19.93 -1.96
CA ALA A 247 4.11 20.92 -1.84
C ALA A 247 3.09 20.86 -2.99
N LEU A 248 3.31 20.01 -3.99
CA LEU A 248 2.40 19.86 -5.14
C LEU A 248 1.23 18.94 -4.83
N THR A 249 0.05 19.34 -5.30
CA THR A 249 -1.08 18.41 -5.44
C THR A 249 -0.84 17.46 -6.63
N LEU A 250 -1.64 16.40 -6.74
CA LEU A 250 -1.59 15.54 -7.94
C LEU A 250 -2.04 16.29 -9.20
N GLU A 251 -2.99 17.20 -9.07
CA GLU A 251 -3.49 18.06 -10.15
C GLU A 251 -2.40 18.99 -10.68
N ASP A 252 -1.65 19.64 -9.78
CA ASP A 252 -0.51 20.48 -10.15
C ASP A 252 0.58 19.67 -10.85
N THR A 253 0.87 18.49 -10.29
CA THR A 253 1.86 17.55 -10.82
C THR A 253 1.47 17.07 -12.22
N ALA A 254 0.20 16.68 -12.42
CA ALA A 254 -0.31 16.23 -13.71
C ALA A 254 -0.32 17.38 -14.74
N THR A 255 -0.65 18.60 -14.31
CA THR A 255 -0.60 19.78 -15.18
C THR A 255 0.81 20.06 -15.66
N LEU A 256 1.79 20.06 -14.75
CA LEU A 256 3.19 20.22 -15.09
C LEU A 256 3.68 19.11 -16.03
N TYR A 257 3.29 17.85 -15.75
CA TYR A 257 3.64 16.72 -16.61
C TYR A 257 3.13 16.90 -18.03
N ARG A 258 1.82 17.24 -18.22
CA ARG A 258 1.24 17.44 -19.54
C ARG A 258 1.90 18.61 -20.30
N ASN A 259 2.23 19.69 -19.59
CA ASN A 259 2.93 20.83 -20.21
C ASN A 259 4.36 20.47 -20.68
N LEU A 260 5.06 19.58 -19.93
CA LEU A 260 6.40 19.09 -20.31
C LEU A 260 6.35 18.05 -21.43
N HIS A 261 5.22 17.35 -21.60
CA HIS A 261 5.05 16.26 -22.57
C HIS A 261 3.77 16.51 -23.40
N PRO A 262 3.71 17.61 -24.19
CA PRO A 262 2.52 17.86 -25.00
C PRO A 262 2.30 16.70 -25.96
N THR A 263 1.12 16.09 -25.90
CA THR A 263 0.66 15.16 -26.95
C THR A 263 0.45 15.97 -28.20
N GLY A 264 1.27 15.74 -29.23
CA GLY A 264 1.17 16.37 -30.55
C GLY A 264 -0.14 16.04 -31.25
#